data_b5d2e9499fde0b0ed29e42478638fe31
#
_entry.id   b5d2e9499fde0b0ed29e42478638fe31
#
_cell.length_a   1.000
_cell.length_b   1.000
_cell.length_c   1.000
_cell.angle_alpha   90.00
_cell.angle_beta   90.00
_cell.angle_gamma   90.00
#
_symmetry.space_group_name_H-M   'P 1'
#
loop_
_entity.id
_entity.type
_entity.pdbx_description
1 polymer ?
#
loop_
_entity_poly.entity_id
_entity_poly.type
_entity_poly.pdbx_seq_one_letter_code
_entity_poly.pdbx_strand_id
1 'polypeptide(L)'
;MIKNKFSPIEKIISISKKGGMYILVDDENRENEGDLVFNASDVNSKKINFMAKNGRGLICLTLNKNQANKLGLTFMAPVNQSRNQTAFTISIEAKKGITTGISAKDRSRTIKAVSYTHLTLPTIQP
;
A
#
# COMPACT_ATOMS: atom_id res chain seq x y z
N MET A 1 10.12 2.50 -32.78
CA MET A 1 9.94 1.38 -31.83
C MET A 1 10.53 1.75 -30.48
N ILE A 2 9.77 1.58 -29.44
CA ILE A 2 10.23 1.87 -28.08
C ILE A 2 11.04 0.69 -27.59
N LYS A 3 12.34 0.88 -27.50
CA LYS A 3 13.22 -0.04 -26.78
C LYS A 3 13.27 0.41 -25.33
N ASN A 4 13.37 -0.53 -24.40
CA ASN A 4 13.49 -0.23 -22.97
C ASN A 4 12.31 0.60 -22.44
N LYS A 5 11.10 0.15 -22.73
CA LYS A 5 9.87 0.71 -22.21
C LYS A 5 9.89 0.81 -20.67
N PHE A 6 10.60 -0.11 -20.01
CA PHE A 6 10.71 -0.19 -18.57
C PHE A 6 12.13 0.12 -18.10
N SER A 7 12.23 0.70 -16.91
CA SER A 7 13.52 0.92 -16.28
C SER A 7 14.19 -0.40 -15.90
N PRO A 8 15.53 -0.48 -15.90
CA PRO A 8 16.21 -1.67 -15.39
C PRO A 8 15.84 -1.95 -13.94
N ILE A 9 15.68 -3.22 -13.59
CA ILE A 9 15.25 -3.62 -12.25
C ILE A 9 16.22 -3.14 -11.17
N GLU A 10 17.51 -3.13 -11.45
CA GLU A 10 18.54 -2.67 -10.50
C GLU A 10 18.34 -1.21 -10.12
N LYS A 11 17.94 -0.38 -11.08
CA LYS A 11 17.64 1.03 -10.83
C LYS A 11 16.42 1.17 -9.91
N ILE A 12 15.38 0.38 -10.13
CA ILE A 12 14.17 0.41 -9.30
C ILE A 12 14.48 -0.06 -7.88
N ILE A 13 15.26 -1.12 -7.72
CA ILE A 13 15.69 -1.60 -6.40
C ILE A 13 16.48 -0.50 -5.66
N SER A 14 17.37 0.19 -6.35
CA SER A 14 18.14 1.28 -5.76
C SER A 14 17.23 2.43 -5.30
N ILE A 15 16.26 2.82 -6.12
CA ILE A 15 15.28 3.85 -5.79
C ILE A 15 14.48 3.42 -4.55
N SER A 16 14.01 2.18 -4.53
CA SER A 16 13.21 1.64 -3.42
C SER A 16 14.01 1.64 -2.12
N LYS A 17 15.27 1.23 -2.15
CA LYS A 17 16.15 1.23 -0.97
C LYS A 17 16.38 2.62 -0.39
N LYS A 18 16.29 3.65 -1.21
CA LYS A 18 16.44 5.05 -0.79
C LYS A 18 15.11 5.69 -0.39
N GLY A 19 14.05 4.91 -0.31
CA GLY A 19 12.72 5.41 0.05
C GLY A 19 11.97 6.09 -1.08
N GLY A 20 12.46 5.96 -2.32
CA GLY A 20 11.83 6.56 -3.48
C GLY A 20 10.59 5.83 -3.97
N MET A 21 9.80 6.52 -4.76
CA MET A 21 8.57 6.01 -5.38
C MET A 21 8.86 5.56 -6.80
N TYR A 22 8.20 4.48 -7.21
CA TYR A 22 8.30 3.96 -8.57
C TYR A 22 6.93 3.48 -9.05
N ILE A 23 6.83 3.18 -10.34
CA ILE A 23 5.62 2.65 -10.94
C ILE A 23 5.82 1.17 -11.24
N LEU A 24 4.93 0.35 -10.73
CA LEU A 24 4.88 -1.08 -11.01
C LEU A 24 3.71 -1.34 -11.95
N VAL A 25 3.98 -2.00 -13.07
CA VAL A 25 2.97 -2.29 -14.09
C VAL A 25 2.73 -3.79 -14.12
N ASP A 26 1.47 -4.18 -14.14
CA ASP A 26 1.12 -5.58 -14.26
C ASP A 26 1.01 -6.03 -15.74
N ASP A 27 0.66 -7.31 -15.93
CA ASP A 27 0.54 -7.90 -17.25
C ASP A 27 -0.60 -7.26 -18.05
N GLU A 28 -0.39 -7.08 -19.36
CA GLU A 28 -1.40 -6.54 -20.27
C GLU A 28 -2.69 -7.37 -20.27
N ASN A 29 -2.57 -8.67 -20.02
CA ASN A 29 -3.72 -9.60 -19.98
C ASN A 29 -4.45 -9.56 -18.63
N ARG A 30 -3.92 -8.87 -17.62
CA ARG A 30 -4.56 -8.72 -16.32
C ARG A 30 -5.24 -7.35 -16.24
N GLU A 31 -4.67 -6.40 -15.55
CA GLU A 31 -5.25 -5.07 -15.41
C GLU A 31 -4.67 -4.07 -16.41
N ASN A 32 -3.43 -4.30 -16.87
CA ASN A 32 -2.68 -3.41 -17.72
C ASN A 32 -2.64 -1.99 -17.16
N GLU A 33 -2.45 -1.90 -15.86
CA GLU A 33 -2.42 -0.65 -15.11
C GLU A 33 -1.10 -0.49 -14.39
N GLY A 34 -0.76 0.76 -14.08
CA GLY A 34 0.41 1.08 -13.29
C GLY A 34 0.01 1.52 -11.88
N ASP A 35 0.75 1.07 -10.88
CA ASP A 35 0.57 1.48 -9.51
C ASP A 35 1.77 2.30 -9.04
N LEU A 36 1.50 3.38 -8.29
CA LEU A 36 2.54 4.09 -7.57
C LEU A 36 2.90 3.29 -6.31
N VAL A 37 4.18 2.99 -6.14
CA VAL A 37 4.64 2.12 -5.06
C VAL A 37 5.83 2.74 -4.34
N PHE A 38 5.85 2.62 -3.02
CA PHE A 38 7.03 2.90 -2.21
C PHE A 38 6.99 2.03 -0.94
N ASN A 39 8.13 1.92 -0.26
CA ASN A 39 8.22 1.12 0.96
C ASN A 39 7.43 1.75 2.10
N ALA A 40 6.61 0.95 2.77
CA ALA A 40 5.79 1.42 3.89
C ALA A 40 6.63 2.01 5.03
N SER A 41 7.85 1.51 5.25
CA SER A 41 8.77 2.06 6.25
C SER A 41 9.19 3.51 5.99
N ASP A 42 9.07 3.96 4.74
CA ASP A 42 9.43 5.32 4.33
C ASP A 42 8.22 6.25 4.21
N VAL A 43 7.08 5.85 4.75
CA VAL A 43 5.84 6.60 4.62
C VAL A 43 5.89 7.95 5.33
N ASN A 44 5.33 8.95 4.70
CA ASN A 44 5.04 10.26 5.31
C ASN A 44 3.81 10.86 4.63
N SER A 45 3.28 11.92 5.21
CA SER A 45 2.07 12.55 4.68
C SER A 45 2.27 13.14 3.28
N LYS A 46 3.48 13.58 2.96
CA LYS A 46 3.81 14.14 1.65
C LYS A 46 3.69 13.10 0.54
N LYS A 47 4.20 11.89 0.78
CA LYS A 47 4.10 10.77 -0.17
C LYS A 47 2.65 10.31 -0.34
N ILE A 48 1.90 10.20 0.74
CA ILE A 48 0.49 9.85 0.68
C ILE A 48 -0.31 10.90 -0.11
N ASN A 49 -0.05 12.16 0.16
CA ASN A 49 -0.71 13.24 -0.59
C ASN A 49 -0.36 13.19 -2.09
N PHE A 50 0.88 12.89 -2.41
CA PHE A 50 1.30 12.73 -3.80
C PHE A 50 0.52 11.61 -4.50
N MET A 51 0.38 10.46 -3.82
CA MET A 51 -0.38 9.32 -4.36
C MET A 51 -1.85 9.69 -4.58
N ALA A 52 -2.47 10.32 -3.59
CA ALA A 52 -3.87 10.72 -3.67
C ALA A 52 -4.11 11.73 -4.80
N LYS A 53 -3.24 12.70 -4.94
CA LYS A 53 -3.37 13.77 -5.94
C LYS A 53 -3.09 13.27 -7.36
N ASN A 54 -2.05 12.48 -7.55
CA ASN A 54 -1.56 12.10 -8.87
C ASN A 54 -2.02 10.70 -9.31
N GLY A 55 -2.08 9.75 -8.39
CA GLY A 55 -2.53 8.38 -8.67
C GLY A 55 -4.04 8.27 -8.74
N ARG A 56 -4.75 9.00 -7.89
CA ARG A 56 -6.22 9.09 -7.86
C ARG A 56 -6.95 7.78 -7.60
N GLY A 57 -6.24 6.71 -7.39
CA GLY A 57 -6.81 5.42 -7.09
C GLY A 57 -6.91 5.18 -5.59
N LEU A 58 -7.19 3.93 -5.24
CA LEU A 58 -7.23 3.50 -3.85
C LEU A 58 -5.81 3.35 -3.32
N ILE A 59 -5.54 3.93 -2.15
CA ILE A 59 -4.26 3.77 -1.47
C ILE A 59 -4.35 2.54 -0.59
N CYS A 60 -3.51 1.55 -0.88
CA CYS A 60 -3.52 0.26 -0.20
C CYS A 60 -2.15 -0.04 0.41
N LEU A 61 -2.15 -0.74 1.53
CA LEU A 61 -0.96 -1.32 2.12
C LEU A 61 -0.97 -2.82 1.85
N THR A 62 0.09 -3.33 1.25
CA THR A 62 0.21 -4.77 1.03
C THR A 62 0.71 -5.46 2.28
N LEU A 63 0.06 -6.53 2.67
CA LEU A 63 0.40 -7.33 3.84
C LEU A 63 0.51 -8.79 3.45
N ASN A 64 1.40 -9.50 4.13
CA ASN A 64 1.41 -10.95 4.02
C ASN A 64 0.32 -11.56 4.92
N LYS A 65 0.07 -12.85 4.73
CA LYS A 65 -0.99 -13.56 5.47
C LYS A 65 -0.80 -13.50 6.99
N ASN A 66 0.44 -13.63 7.45
CA ASN A 66 0.73 -13.60 8.89
C ASN A 66 0.41 -12.23 9.50
N GLN A 67 0.77 -11.15 8.81
CA GLN A 67 0.45 -9.79 9.26
C GLN A 67 -1.05 -9.57 9.30
N ALA A 68 -1.76 -9.96 8.26
CA ALA A 68 -3.21 -9.83 8.20
C ALA A 68 -3.89 -10.63 9.32
N ASN A 69 -3.43 -11.84 9.60
CA ASN A 69 -3.97 -12.67 10.68
C ASN A 69 -3.71 -12.06 12.05
N LYS A 70 -2.52 -11.52 12.29
CA LYS A 70 -2.19 -10.86 13.56
C LYS A 70 -3.09 -9.64 13.82
N LEU A 71 -3.50 -8.96 12.77
CA LEU A 71 -4.38 -7.80 12.86
C LEU A 71 -5.86 -8.16 12.87
N GLY A 72 -6.18 -9.44 12.72
CA GLY A 72 -7.58 -9.90 12.66
C GLY A 72 -8.32 -9.43 11.43
N LEU A 73 -7.62 -9.20 10.32
CA LEU A 73 -8.24 -8.69 9.12
C LEU A 73 -8.95 -9.79 8.35
N THR A 74 -10.19 -9.50 7.97
CA THR A 74 -11.01 -10.37 7.13
C THR A 74 -11.16 -9.73 5.75
N PHE A 75 -11.53 -10.53 4.76
CA PHE A 75 -11.79 -10.00 3.43
C PHE A 75 -13.01 -9.07 3.44
N MET A 76 -12.95 -8.03 2.62
CA MET A 76 -14.05 -7.08 2.45
C MET A 76 -15.32 -7.78 1.97
N ALA A 77 -15.17 -8.81 1.12
CA ALA A 77 -16.27 -9.66 0.68
C ALA A 77 -15.98 -11.11 1.07
N PRO A 78 -16.97 -11.87 1.60
CA PRO A 78 -16.80 -13.27 1.94
C PRO A 78 -16.36 -14.14 0.76
N VAL A 79 -16.84 -13.79 -0.44
CA VAL A 79 -16.44 -14.43 -1.69
C VAL A 79 -15.86 -13.36 -2.60
N ASN A 80 -14.65 -13.60 -3.09
CA ASN A 80 -13.99 -12.66 -3.99
C ASN A 80 -14.60 -12.78 -5.39
N GLN A 81 -15.45 -11.81 -5.72
CA GLN A 81 -16.14 -11.74 -7.01
C GLN A 81 -15.51 -10.73 -7.97
N SER A 82 -14.40 -10.11 -7.59
CA SER A 82 -13.73 -9.17 -8.48
C SER A 82 -13.19 -9.90 -9.70
N ARG A 83 -13.18 -9.20 -10.84
CA ARG A 83 -12.67 -9.74 -12.11
C ARG A 83 -11.24 -10.27 -11.98
N ASN A 84 -10.40 -9.57 -11.23
CA ASN A 84 -8.99 -9.89 -11.07
C ASN A 84 -8.69 -10.60 -9.75
N GLN A 85 -9.73 -10.93 -8.98
CA GLN A 85 -9.63 -11.62 -7.69
C GLN A 85 -8.67 -10.94 -6.71
N THR A 86 -8.64 -9.61 -6.71
CA THR A 86 -7.83 -8.84 -5.78
C THR A 86 -8.33 -9.01 -4.35
N ALA A 87 -7.46 -9.43 -3.46
CA ALA A 87 -7.82 -9.78 -2.09
C ALA A 87 -7.80 -8.54 -1.19
N PHE A 88 -8.85 -7.74 -1.24
CA PHE A 88 -9.02 -6.61 -0.33
C PHE A 88 -9.56 -7.07 1.01
N THR A 89 -8.97 -6.55 2.09
CA THR A 89 -9.49 -6.73 3.44
C THR A 89 -10.41 -5.57 3.80
N ILE A 90 -11.02 -5.66 4.98
CA ILE A 90 -11.67 -4.51 5.59
C ILE A 90 -10.65 -3.39 5.79
N SER A 91 -11.10 -2.14 5.80
CA SER A 91 -10.22 -1.00 6.04
C SER A 91 -9.85 -0.91 7.52
N ILE A 92 -8.71 -0.30 7.80
CA ILE A 92 -8.20 -0.12 9.15
C ILE A 92 -7.70 1.31 9.35
N GLU A 93 -7.58 1.69 10.62
CA GLU A 93 -6.95 2.95 10.99
C GLU A 93 -6.14 2.77 12.27
N ALA A 94 -5.18 3.65 12.50
CA ALA A 94 -4.38 3.63 13.72
C ALA A 94 -5.29 3.90 14.93
N LYS A 95 -5.01 3.22 16.04
CA LYS A 95 -5.77 3.39 17.28
C LYS A 95 -5.60 4.78 17.89
N LYS A 96 -4.42 5.38 17.73
CA LYS A 96 -4.07 6.66 18.34
C LYS A 96 -3.41 7.59 17.33
N GLY A 97 -3.55 8.88 17.56
CA GLY A 97 -2.85 9.90 16.78
C GLY A 97 -3.50 10.24 15.45
N ILE A 98 -4.77 9.92 15.30
CA ILE A 98 -5.55 10.24 14.09
C ILE A 98 -6.80 11.03 14.44
N THR A 99 -7.39 11.64 13.43
CA THR A 99 -8.71 12.30 13.51
C THR A 99 -9.76 11.43 12.84
N THR A 100 -10.09 11.71 11.56
CA THR A 100 -11.08 10.92 10.80
C THR A 100 -10.49 9.69 10.11
N GLY A 101 -9.16 9.57 10.05
CA GLY A 101 -8.48 8.48 9.37
C GLY A 101 -8.22 8.71 7.89
N ILE A 102 -8.78 9.76 7.30
CA ILE A 102 -8.79 10.00 5.85
C ILE A 102 -7.65 10.91 5.38
N SER A 103 -7.20 11.85 6.21
CA SER A 103 -6.16 12.79 5.80
C SER A 103 -4.86 12.07 5.43
N ALA A 104 -4.01 12.72 4.65
CA ALA A 104 -2.69 12.18 4.32
C ALA A 104 -1.87 11.92 5.59
N LYS A 105 -1.99 12.79 6.59
CA LYS A 105 -1.34 12.63 7.88
C LYS A 105 -1.86 11.39 8.61
N ASP A 106 -3.17 11.21 8.68
CA ASP A 106 -3.78 10.08 9.36
C ASP A 106 -3.45 8.75 8.67
N ARG A 107 -3.53 8.70 7.35
CA ARG A 107 -3.17 7.49 6.60
C ARG A 107 -1.70 7.15 6.75
N SER A 108 -0.82 8.14 6.74
CA SER A 108 0.61 7.95 7.03
C SER A 108 0.81 7.35 8.43
N ARG A 109 0.08 7.85 9.42
CA ARG A 109 0.12 7.34 10.78
C ARG A 109 -0.32 5.88 10.86
N THR A 110 -1.40 5.53 10.17
CA THR A 110 -1.90 4.16 10.11
C THR A 110 -0.87 3.23 9.49
N ILE A 111 -0.27 3.60 8.37
CA ILE A 111 0.74 2.79 7.69
C ILE A 111 1.96 2.57 8.58
N LYS A 112 2.41 3.60 9.29
CA LYS A 112 3.50 3.46 10.27
C LYS A 112 3.17 2.47 11.36
N ALA A 113 1.97 2.57 11.93
CA ALA A 113 1.53 1.66 12.99
C ALA A 113 1.54 0.22 12.51
N VAL A 114 1.02 -0.06 11.32
CA VAL A 114 1.02 -1.41 10.74
C VAL A 114 2.44 -1.89 10.46
N SER A 115 3.30 -1.03 9.92
CA SER A 115 4.68 -1.40 9.56
C SER A 115 5.51 -1.88 10.75
N TYR A 116 5.14 -1.48 11.97
CA TYR A 116 5.84 -1.88 13.20
C TYR A 116 5.14 -2.98 13.97
N THR A 117 3.99 -3.48 13.54
CA THR A 117 3.23 -4.48 14.30
C THR A 117 3.94 -5.82 14.44
N HIS A 118 4.88 -6.13 13.57
CA HIS A 118 5.68 -7.36 13.69
C HIS A 118 6.65 -7.32 14.88
N LEU A 119 6.90 -6.13 15.43
CA LEU A 119 7.83 -5.93 16.57
C LEU A 119 7.09 -5.76 17.90
N THR A 120 5.82 -5.38 17.88
CA THR A 120 5.04 -5.06 19.06
C THR A 120 3.63 -5.60 18.95
N LEU A 121 2.85 -5.47 20.03
CA LEU A 121 1.42 -5.74 19.99
C LEU A 121 0.74 -4.76 19.05
N PRO A 122 -0.34 -5.20 18.35
CA PRO A 122 -1.06 -4.33 17.43
C PRO A 122 -1.56 -3.05 18.10
N THR A 123 -1.33 -1.93 17.43
CA THR A 123 -1.78 -0.60 17.85
C THR A 123 -2.92 -0.07 17.00
N ILE A 124 -3.45 -0.90 16.11
CA ILE A 124 -4.52 -0.55 15.17
C ILE A 124 -5.76 -1.36 15.46
N GLN A 125 -6.91 -0.86 14.98
CA GLN A 125 -8.20 -1.56 15.06
C GLN A 125 -8.63 -1.94 13.65
N PRO A 126 -9.13 -3.17 13.45
CA PRO A 126 -9.72 -3.54 12.16
C PRO A 126 -11.00 -2.74 11.90
#